data_58c8253d0d9e8b9c3baa43e30db8359c
#
_entry.id   58c8253d0d9e8b9c3baa43e30db8359c
#
_cell.length_a   1.000
_cell.length_b   1.000
_cell.length_c   1.000
_cell.angle_alpha   90.00
_cell.angle_beta   90.00
_cell.angle_gamma   90.00
#
_symmetry.space_group_name_H-M   'P 1'
#
loop_
_entity.id
_entity.type
_entity.pdbx_description
1 polymer ?
#
loop_
_entity_poly.entity_id
_entity_poly.type
_entity_poly.pdbx_seq_one_letter_code
_entity_poly.pdbx_strand_id
1 'polypeptide(L)'
;MALALFFFVVGPTAFLANMLPAVVIEYLDEMPQMLSANMGEGEDMVEFLSSWTTFYWAWWVSWSPFVGVFVAKISRGRTIRQFVLGVLLIPSAIIVAAFTILGGTTIWLQRRDGDIASDGTIDSMPAAEDIFFKVLDHFPGAEWMAPIVIIMLVVFFITTADSASIVNSQLTQRGNPKPNPAVTVFWVVCMAGIAVVILLAGGRNALQGLQNLITITSLPFAVIIVLMCIALVRELRHDPISIRHFYEDEAVSNAIVRGVRDYGDNFALSIEPTEGDYATGAHFNSTAAEVTDWYARTDEEGRAVGYDYEAGEYVDNDPSIKNGEFISPVPEDKEEN
;
A
#
# COMPACT_ATOMS: atom_id res chain seq x y z
N MET A 1 -1.77 13.88 12.00
CA MET A 1 -3.20 14.30 12.12
C MET A 1 -3.43 15.34 13.20
N ALA A 2 -2.91 15.20 14.44
CA ALA A 2 -3.09 16.21 15.50
C ALA A 2 -2.63 17.62 15.09
N LEU A 3 -1.48 17.73 14.42
CA LEU A 3 -0.95 18.99 13.91
C LEU A 3 -1.89 19.62 12.84
N ALA A 4 -2.35 18.81 11.87
CA ALA A 4 -3.30 19.29 10.88
C ALA A 4 -4.63 19.76 11.51
N LEU A 5 -5.10 19.02 12.53
CA LEU A 5 -6.28 19.44 13.31
C LEU A 5 -6.06 20.77 14.03
N PHE A 6 -4.87 20.97 14.60
CA PHE A 6 -4.51 22.26 15.21
C PHE A 6 -4.60 23.41 14.19
N PHE A 7 -3.96 23.28 13.02
CA PHE A 7 -4.04 24.29 11.96
C PHE A 7 -5.46 24.49 11.45
N PHE A 8 -6.28 23.44 11.41
CA PHE A 8 -7.68 23.55 11.02
C PHE A 8 -8.51 24.35 12.03
N VAL A 9 -8.32 24.12 13.32
CA VAL A 9 -9.12 24.74 14.39
C VAL A 9 -8.65 26.18 14.69
N VAL A 10 -7.34 26.40 14.76
CA VAL A 10 -6.76 27.72 15.12
C VAL A 10 -6.58 28.62 13.90
N GLY A 11 -6.50 28.03 12.71
CA GLY A 11 -6.35 28.73 11.43
C GLY A 11 -7.66 29.19 10.80
N PRO A 12 -7.66 29.46 9.49
CA PRO A 12 -8.83 29.94 8.77
C PRO A 12 -9.82 28.82 8.46
N THR A 13 -10.49 28.30 9.48
CA THR A 13 -11.37 27.11 9.41
C THR A 13 -12.38 27.17 8.26
N ALA A 14 -13.08 28.33 8.08
CA ALA A 14 -14.09 28.49 7.04
C ALA A 14 -13.47 28.40 5.62
N PHE A 15 -12.28 28.98 5.43
CA PHE A 15 -11.56 28.90 4.17
C PHE A 15 -11.11 27.45 3.88
N LEU A 16 -10.55 26.80 4.87
CA LEU A 16 -10.06 25.41 4.74
C LEU A 16 -11.21 24.41 4.53
N ALA A 17 -12.34 24.60 5.22
CA ALA A 17 -13.52 23.76 5.04
C ALA A 17 -14.11 23.86 3.62
N ASN A 18 -14.12 25.05 3.02
CA ASN A 18 -14.53 25.23 1.63
C ASN A 18 -13.48 24.71 0.64
N MET A 19 -12.21 24.82 0.97
CA MET A 19 -11.11 24.37 0.11
C MET A 19 -11.02 22.84 0.00
N LEU A 20 -11.33 22.09 1.06
CA LEU A 20 -11.24 20.63 1.06
C LEU A 20 -12.01 19.95 -0.09
N PRO A 21 -13.32 20.19 -0.27
CA PRO A 21 -14.04 19.63 -1.41
C PRO A 21 -13.61 20.25 -2.74
N ALA A 22 -13.29 21.55 -2.76
CA ALA A 22 -12.89 22.25 -3.97
C ALA A 22 -11.61 21.67 -4.58
N VAL A 23 -10.59 21.38 -3.75
CA VAL A 23 -9.31 20.79 -4.21
C VAL A 23 -9.54 19.44 -4.88
N VAL A 24 -10.45 18.60 -4.35
CA VAL A 24 -10.73 17.28 -4.94
C VAL A 24 -11.45 17.42 -6.28
N ILE A 25 -12.41 18.32 -6.37
CA ILE A 25 -13.17 18.58 -7.61
C ILE A 25 -12.25 19.15 -8.68
N GLU A 26 -11.48 20.18 -8.35
CA GLU A 26 -10.52 20.83 -9.24
C GLU A 26 -9.46 19.87 -9.75
N TYR A 27 -8.91 19.02 -8.86
CA TYR A 27 -7.97 17.99 -9.24
C TYR A 27 -8.54 17.02 -10.29
N LEU A 28 -9.80 16.61 -10.14
CA LEU A 28 -10.46 15.73 -11.09
C LEU A 28 -10.79 16.42 -12.41
N ASP A 29 -11.13 17.70 -12.37
CA ASP A 29 -11.44 18.52 -13.55
C ASP A 29 -10.18 18.80 -14.38
N GLU A 30 -9.07 19.13 -13.72
CA GLU A 30 -7.78 19.42 -14.36
C GLU A 30 -6.97 18.16 -14.71
N MET A 31 -7.39 16.96 -14.25
CA MET A 31 -6.67 15.73 -14.50
C MET A 31 -6.40 15.44 -15.98
N PRO A 32 -7.33 15.64 -16.93
CA PRO A 32 -7.05 15.43 -18.35
C PRO A 32 -5.93 16.32 -18.88
N GLN A 33 -5.90 17.58 -18.44
CA GLN A 33 -4.85 18.53 -18.83
C GLN A 33 -3.50 18.14 -18.24
N MET A 34 -3.45 17.76 -16.96
CA MET A 34 -2.21 17.26 -16.34
C MET A 34 -1.67 16.01 -17.01
N LEU A 35 -2.53 15.10 -17.45
CA LEU A 35 -2.14 13.88 -18.18
C LEU A 35 -1.69 14.16 -19.62
N SER A 36 -2.13 15.25 -20.23
CA SER A 36 -1.74 15.65 -21.58
C SER A 36 -0.44 16.45 -21.62
N ALA A 37 0.02 16.99 -20.50
CA ALA A 37 1.24 17.76 -20.39
C ALA A 37 2.46 16.97 -20.91
N ASN A 38 3.22 17.57 -21.79
CA ASN A 38 4.36 16.91 -22.43
C ASN A 38 5.56 17.87 -22.59
N MET A 39 6.73 17.30 -22.75
CA MET A 39 8.01 18.05 -22.87
C MET A 39 8.09 18.94 -24.12
N GLY A 40 7.15 18.84 -25.06
CA GLY A 40 7.09 19.68 -26.25
C GLY A 40 6.47 21.07 -26.04
N GLU A 41 5.94 21.36 -24.84
CA GLU A 41 5.23 22.60 -24.53
C GLU A 41 6.15 23.78 -24.11
N GLY A 42 7.46 23.53 -24.06
CA GLY A 42 8.45 24.56 -23.74
C GLY A 42 9.41 24.20 -22.63
N GLU A 43 10.42 25.02 -22.40
CA GLU A 43 11.49 24.77 -21.42
C GLU A 43 10.93 24.71 -19.98
N ASP A 44 10.00 25.58 -19.62
CA ASP A 44 9.37 25.63 -18.29
C ASP A 44 8.62 24.30 -18.00
N MET A 45 7.95 23.75 -19.01
CA MET A 45 7.24 22.47 -18.86
C MET A 45 8.23 21.30 -18.74
N VAL A 46 9.34 21.33 -19.48
CA VAL A 46 10.42 20.33 -19.34
C VAL A 46 10.99 20.36 -17.93
N GLU A 47 11.27 21.53 -17.39
CA GLU A 47 11.78 21.70 -16.03
C GLU A 47 10.77 21.21 -14.99
N PHE A 48 9.49 21.57 -15.12
CA PHE A 48 8.44 21.10 -14.25
C PHE A 48 8.28 19.58 -14.29
N LEU A 49 8.16 18.98 -15.48
CA LEU A 49 7.97 17.54 -15.64
C LEU A 49 9.19 16.74 -15.14
N SER A 50 10.41 17.25 -15.31
CA SER A 50 11.61 16.57 -14.82
C SER A 50 11.75 16.67 -13.31
N SER A 51 11.53 17.84 -12.73
CA SER A 51 11.73 18.11 -11.30
C SER A 51 10.61 17.55 -10.42
N TRP A 52 9.39 17.47 -10.93
CA TRP A 52 8.22 17.01 -10.19
C TRP A 52 7.74 15.64 -10.67
N THR A 53 7.24 15.54 -11.88
CA THR A 53 6.58 14.32 -12.36
C THR A 53 7.57 13.15 -12.44
N THR A 54 8.66 13.32 -13.18
CA THR A 54 9.66 12.25 -13.40
C THR A 54 10.34 11.86 -12.10
N PHE A 55 10.73 12.84 -11.28
CA PHE A 55 11.37 12.57 -9.99
C PHE A 55 10.43 11.82 -9.04
N TYR A 56 9.18 12.27 -8.84
CA TYR A 56 8.26 11.62 -7.91
C TYR A 56 7.87 10.21 -8.38
N TRP A 57 7.65 10.00 -9.68
CA TRP A 57 7.41 8.66 -10.21
C TRP A 57 8.64 7.74 -10.02
N ALA A 58 9.83 8.24 -10.31
CA ALA A 58 11.07 7.50 -10.09
C ALA A 58 11.27 7.13 -8.63
N TRP A 59 11.00 8.07 -7.72
CA TRP A 59 11.06 7.83 -6.28
C TRP A 59 10.09 6.72 -5.84
N TRP A 60 8.82 6.81 -6.21
CA TRP A 60 7.83 5.79 -5.89
C TRP A 60 8.21 4.42 -6.47
N VAL A 61 8.66 4.37 -7.70
CA VAL A 61 9.12 3.15 -8.37
C VAL A 61 10.30 2.52 -7.61
N SER A 62 11.30 3.31 -7.25
CA SER A 62 12.47 2.81 -6.52
C SER A 62 12.14 2.31 -5.12
N TRP A 63 11.11 2.90 -4.48
CA TRP A 63 10.68 2.57 -3.14
C TRP A 63 9.68 1.40 -3.08
N SER A 64 9.02 1.11 -4.18
CA SER A 64 7.93 0.11 -4.24
C SER A 64 8.34 -1.31 -3.82
N PRO A 65 9.52 -1.87 -4.16
CA PRO A 65 9.90 -3.21 -3.70
C PRO A 65 10.04 -3.29 -2.19
N PHE A 66 10.56 -2.22 -1.58
CA PHE A 66 10.70 -2.10 -0.14
C PHE A 66 9.33 -2.03 0.56
N VAL A 67 8.49 -1.10 0.12
CA VAL A 67 7.13 -0.93 0.66
C VAL A 67 6.29 -2.18 0.41
N GLY A 68 6.43 -2.80 -0.76
CA GLY A 68 5.72 -4.03 -1.11
C GLY A 68 5.97 -5.17 -0.12
N VAL A 69 7.22 -5.40 0.26
CA VAL A 69 7.57 -6.42 1.28
C VAL A 69 6.97 -6.08 2.65
N PHE A 70 7.07 -4.82 3.06
CA PHE A 70 6.50 -4.35 4.33
C PHE A 70 4.97 -4.49 4.34
N VAL A 71 4.31 -3.97 3.30
CA VAL A 71 2.84 -3.98 3.22
C VAL A 71 2.31 -5.40 3.08
N ALA A 72 2.96 -6.28 2.32
CA ALA A 72 2.61 -7.70 2.24
C ALA A 72 2.62 -8.39 3.62
N LYS A 73 3.57 -8.00 4.47
CA LYS A 73 3.70 -8.56 5.82
C LYS A 73 2.55 -8.18 6.76
N ILE A 74 2.11 -6.92 6.70
CA ILE A 74 1.01 -6.41 7.55
C ILE A 74 -0.38 -6.70 6.99
N SER A 75 -0.45 -7.18 5.74
CA SER A 75 -1.72 -7.45 5.05
C SER A 75 -2.14 -8.91 5.08
N ARG A 76 -1.45 -9.73 5.85
CA ARG A 76 -1.80 -11.15 6.01
C ARG A 76 -3.23 -11.29 6.52
N GLY A 77 -3.98 -12.22 5.92
CA GLY A 77 -5.36 -12.48 6.29
C GLY A 77 -6.39 -11.52 5.68
N ARG A 78 -5.99 -10.59 4.83
CA ARG A 78 -6.92 -9.67 4.15
C ARG A 78 -7.14 -10.08 2.71
N THR A 79 -8.37 -9.89 2.23
CA THR A 79 -8.65 -10.08 0.80
C THR A 79 -7.93 -9.01 -0.03
N ILE A 80 -7.62 -9.33 -1.30
CA ILE A 80 -6.98 -8.37 -2.23
C ILE A 80 -7.81 -7.09 -2.34
N ARG A 81 -9.15 -7.20 -2.37
CA ARG A 81 -10.04 -6.03 -2.41
C ARG A 81 -9.87 -5.14 -1.17
N GLN A 82 -9.90 -5.72 0.03
CA GLN A 82 -9.71 -4.97 1.29
C GLN A 82 -8.32 -4.33 1.34
N PHE A 83 -7.31 -5.06 0.90
CA PHE A 83 -5.94 -4.57 0.82
C PHE A 83 -5.82 -3.37 -0.11
N VAL A 84 -6.25 -3.50 -1.37
CA VAL A 84 -6.15 -2.43 -2.37
C VAL A 84 -6.92 -1.18 -1.94
N LEU A 85 -8.17 -1.33 -1.49
CA LEU A 85 -8.97 -0.20 -1.01
C LEU A 85 -8.34 0.46 0.22
N GLY A 86 -7.84 -0.33 1.18
CA GLY A 86 -7.20 0.18 2.38
C GLY A 86 -5.92 0.96 2.09
N VAL A 87 -5.06 0.44 1.22
CA VAL A 87 -3.77 1.06 0.87
C VAL A 87 -3.94 2.30 -0.03
N LEU A 88 -4.94 2.30 -0.91
CA LEU A 88 -5.17 3.45 -1.81
C LEU A 88 -5.99 4.56 -1.15
N LEU A 89 -7.14 4.23 -0.55
CA LEU A 89 -8.08 5.28 -0.12
C LEU A 89 -7.68 5.93 1.20
N ILE A 90 -7.25 5.14 2.19
CA ILE A 90 -6.99 5.70 3.54
C ILE A 90 -5.80 6.65 3.53
N PRO A 91 -4.60 6.26 3.06
CA PRO A 91 -3.47 7.17 3.02
C PRO A 91 -3.71 8.38 2.12
N SER A 92 -4.34 8.17 0.94
CA SER A 92 -4.63 9.27 0.01
C SER A 92 -5.56 10.31 0.62
N ALA A 93 -6.64 9.88 1.28
CA ALA A 93 -7.56 10.79 1.96
C ALA A 93 -6.87 11.58 3.09
N ILE A 94 -6.02 10.91 3.87
CA ILE A 94 -5.23 11.55 4.92
C ILE A 94 -4.27 12.59 4.35
N ILE A 95 -3.57 12.25 3.27
CA ILE A 95 -2.61 13.14 2.61
C ILE A 95 -3.33 14.35 2.01
N VAL A 96 -4.41 14.15 1.26
CA VAL A 96 -5.21 15.24 0.68
C VAL A 96 -5.69 16.18 1.78
N ALA A 97 -6.27 15.66 2.86
CA ALA A 97 -6.72 16.47 3.98
C ALA A 97 -5.56 17.26 4.64
N ALA A 98 -4.44 16.60 4.93
CA ALA A 98 -3.29 17.23 5.56
C ALA A 98 -2.67 18.32 4.68
N PHE A 99 -2.44 18.05 3.39
CA PHE A 99 -1.87 19.03 2.47
C PHE A 99 -2.84 20.20 2.20
N THR A 100 -4.14 19.94 2.10
CA THR A 100 -5.13 21.02 1.95
C THR A 100 -5.14 21.93 3.18
N ILE A 101 -5.05 21.37 4.38
CA ILE A 101 -5.04 22.17 5.61
C ILE A 101 -3.73 22.97 5.72
N LEU A 102 -2.58 22.34 5.59
CA LEU A 102 -1.27 22.99 5.74
C LEU A 102 -1.00 23.96 4.58
N GLY A 103 -1.16 23.50 3.34
CA GLY A 103 -0.95 24.32 2.14
C GLY A 103 -1.99 25.42 2.02
N GLY A 104 -3.27 25.12 2.30
CA GLY A 104 -4.34 26.11 2.32
C GLY A 104 -4.11 27.22 3.35
N THR A 105 -3.59 26.86 4.53
CA THR A 105 -3.19 27.87 5.54
C THR A 105 -2.07 28.77 5.02
N THR A 106 -1.07 28.19 4.36
CA THR A 106 0.03 28.95 3.74
C THR A 106 -0.48 29.91 2.67
N ILE A 107 -1.36 29.45 1.77
CA ILE A 107 -1.97 30.28 0.72
C ILE A 107 -2.82 31.40 1.34
N TRP A 108 -3.57 31.11 2.40
CA TRP A 108 -4.39 32.10 3.09
C TRP A 108 -3.53 33.18 3.74
N LEU A 109 -2.44 32.81 4.42
CA LEU A 109 -1.48 33.75 5.01
C LEU A 109 -0.82 34.62 3.94
N GLN A 110 -0.36 34.02 2.83
CA GLN A 110 0.23 34.77 1.74
C GLN A 110 -0.76 35.79 1.13
N ARG A 111 -2.04 35.43 0.98
CA ARG A 111 -3.07 36.34 0.48
C ARG A 111 -3.42 37.45 1.45
N ARG A 112 -3.35 37.17 2.76
CA ARG A 112 -3.73 38.15 3.80
C ARG A 112 -2.58 39.08 4.15
N ASP A 113 -1.41 38.55 4.39
CA ASP A 113 -0.27 39.26 5.01
C ASP A 113 0.87 39.51 4.01
N GLY A 114 1.01 38.67 2.96
CA GLY A 114 2.07 38.80 1.96
C GLY A 114 3.46 38.37 2.46
N ASP A 115 3.54 37.72 3.62
CA ASP A 115 4.79 37.51 4.34
C ASP A 115 5.54 36.25 3.93
N ILE A 116 4.88 35.29 3.27
CA ILE A 116 5.53 34.02 2.92
C ILE A 116 6.52 34.21 1.77
N ALA A 117 6.06 34.81 0.66
CA ALA A 117 6.90 35.22 -0.45
C ALA A 117 6.94 36.75 -0.49
N SER A 118 8.13 37.35 -0.40
CA SER A 118 8.30 38.79 -0.16
C SER A 118 7.80 39.67 -1.33
N ASP A 119 7.85 39.16 -2.56
CA ASP A 119 7.36 39.86 -3.76
C ASP A 119 6.19 39.12 -4.44
N GLY A 120 5.68 38.04 -3.81
CA GLY A 120 4.58 37.22 -4.32
C GLY A 120 4.97 36.28 -5.46
N THR A 121 6.23 36.18 -5.81
CA THR A 121 6.74 35.27 -6.83
C THR A 121 7.32 34.00 -6.22
N ILE A 122 7.44 32.94 -7.04
CA ILE A 122 8.04 31.67 -6.63
C ILE A 122 9.52 31.87 -6.24
N ASP A 123 10.22 32.75 -6.93
CA ASP A 123 11.64 33.01 -6.71
C ASP A 123 11.94 33.64 -5.34
N SER A 124 10.98 34.34 -4.76
CA SER A 124 11.08 34.93 -3.43
C SER A 124 10.59 34.02 -2.29
N MET A 125 10.15 32.80 -2.60
CA MET A 125 9.75 31.85 -1.57
C MET A 125 10.96 31.39 -0.74
N PRO A 126 10.79 31.22 0.59
CA PRO A 126 11.80 30.55 1.42
C PRO A 126 12.06 29.14 0.92
N ALA A 127 13.16 28.53 1.38
CA ALA A 127 13.39 27.12 1.15
C ALA A 127 12.21 26.29 1.67
N ALA A 128 11.87 25.21 0.95
CA ALA A 128 10.67 24.41 1.23
C ALA A 128 10.61 23.92 2.69
N GLU A 129 11.76 23.60 3.27
CA GLU A 129 11.93 23.19 4.67
C GLU A 129 11.61 24.30 5.68
N ASP A 130 11.79 25.57 5.32
CA ASP A 130 11.55 26.74 6.19
C ASP A 130 10.11 27.23 6.15
N ILE A 131 9.37 26.96 5.05
CA ILE A 131 7.98 27.43 4.87
C ILE A 131 7.09 26.98 6.03
N PHE A 132 7.19 25.73 6.43
CA PHE A 132 6.39 25.19 7.52
C PHE A 132 6.58 25.96 8.84
N PHE A 133 7.83 26.21 9.23
CA PHE A 133 8.13 26.93 10.46
C PHE A 133 7.73 28.40 10.37
N LYS A 134 7.90 29.02 9.21
CA LYS A 134 7.45 30.38 8.95
C LYS A 134 5.93 30.53 9.06
N VAL A 135 5.17 29.55 8.56
CA VAL A 135 3.73 29.49 8.74
C VAL A 135 3.37 29.29 10.21
N LEU A 136 4.10 28.41 10.92
CA LEU A 136 3.86 28.14 12.33
C LEU A 136 4.03 29.37 13.19
N ASP A 137 5.00 30.26 12.90
CA ASP A 137 5.29 31.48 13.63
C ASP A 137 4.11 32.49 13.64
N HIS A 138 3.18 32.37 12.72
CA HIS A 138 1.95 33.18 12.69
C HIS A 138 0.87 32.72 13.69
N PHE A 139 1.08 31.58 14.33
CA PHE A 139 0.10 30.99 15.25
C PHE A 139 0.53 31.10 16.71
N PRO A 140 -0.43 31.23 17.64
CA PRO A 140 -0.12 31.28 19.06
C PRO A 140 0.48 29.95 19.52
N GLY A 141 1.56 30.03 20.28
CA GLY A 141 2.25 28.86 20.81
C GLY A 141 3.32 28.24 19.89
N ALA A 142 3.71 28.92 18.82
CA ALA A 142 4.75 28.49 17.89
C ALA A 142 6.05 28.05 18.61
N GLU A 143 6.47 28.80 19.63
CA GLU A 143 7.67 28.54 20.43
C GLU A 143 7.66 27.12 21.07
N TRP A 144 6.48 26.64 21.47
CA TRP A 144 6.32 25.31 22.05
C TRP A 144 6.04 24.24 21.01
N MET A 145 5.38 24.61 19.91
CA MET A 145 5.03 23.67 18.86
C MET A 145 6.21 23.28 17.98
N ALA A 146 7.12 24.20 17.70
CA ALA A 146 8.29 23.91 16.88
C ALA A 146 9.16 22.77 17.45
N PRO A 147 9.54 22.75 18.73
CA PRO A 147 10.23 21.61 19.33
C PRO A 147 9.42 20.30 19.27
N ILE A 148 8.10 20.36 19.47
CA ILE A 148 7.23 19.18 19.40
C ILE A 148 7.23 18.60 17.98
N VAL A 149 7.16 19.44 16.97
CA VAL A 149 7.21 19.03 15.56
C VAL A 149 8.58 18.40 15.25
N ILE A 150 9.67 18.97 15.73
CA ILE A 150 11.01 18.41 15.53
C ILE A 150 11.11 17.03 16.18
N ILE A 151 10.65 16.87 17.41
CA ILE A 151 10.62 15.57 18.09
C ILE A 151 9.77 14.57 17.30
N MET A 152 8.60 14.99 16.82
CA MET A 152 7.71 14.15 16.00
C MET A 152 8.39 13.70 14.69
N LEU A 153 9.13 14.59 14.02
CA LEU A 153 9.92 14.26 12.82
C LEU A 153 11.03 13.25 13.12
N VAL A 154 11.73 13.42 14.25
CA VAL A 154 12.76 12.47 14.69
C VAL A 154 12.17 11.09 14.96
N VAL A 155 11.05 11.01 15.69
CA VAL A 155 10.35 9.73 15.95
C VAL A 155 9.89 9.08 14.64
N PHE A 156 9.32 9.85 13.72
CA PHE A 156 8.90 9.36 12.41
C PHE A 156 10.09 8.84 11.61
N PHE A 157 11.22 9.56 11.59
CA PHE A 157 12.45 9.11 10.94
C PHE A 157 12.98 7.80 11.53
N ILE A 158 13.03 7.69 12.86
CA ILE A 158 13.48 6.46 13.55
C ILE A 158 12.59 5.29 13.16
N THR A 159 11.27 5.45 13.19
CA THR A 159 10.30 4.39 12.82
C THR A 159 10.48 3.93 11.39
N THR A 160 10.71 4.88 10.47
CA THR A 160 10.93 4.57 9.05
C THR A 160 12.27 3.85 8.85
N ALA A 161 13.33 4.32 9.50
CA ALA A 161 14.65 3.71 9.41
C ALA A 161 14.69 2.29 10.00
N ASP A 162 13.98 2.05 11.11
CA ASP A 162 13.84 0.74 11.72
C ASP A 162 13.16 -0.25 10.75
N SER A 163 12.00 0.13 10.22
CA SER A 163 11.28 -0.67 9.21
C SER A 163 12.15 -0.97 7.98
N ALA A 164 12.90 0.03 7.49
CA ALA A 164 13.82 -0.12 6.37
C ALA A 164 14.93 -1.12 6.66
N SER A 165 15.50 -1.06 7.86
CA SER A 165 16.58 -1.95 8.27
C SER A 165 16.14 -3.40 8.34
N ILE A 166 14.94 -3.65 8.86
CA ILE A 166 14.36 -4.99 8.94
C ILE A 166 14.17 -5.57 7.53
N VAL A 167 13.59 -4.80 6.61
CA VAL A 167 13.37 -5.27 5.23
C VAL A 167 14.71 -5.54 4.53
N ASN A 168 15.70 -4.64 4.64
CA ASN A 168 17.02 -4.86 4.06
C ASN A 168 17.72 -6.09 4.65
N SER A 169 17.57 -6.30 5.96
CA SER A 169 18.08 -7.47 6.64
C SER A 169 17.44 -8.77 6.14
N GLN A 170 16.12 -8.77 5.92
CA GLN A 170 15.39 -9.91 5.34
C GLN A 170 15.84 -10.20 3.91
N LEU A 171 15.92 -9.18 3.06
CA LEU A 171 16.38 -9.32 1.68
C LEU A 171 17.80 -9.90 1.62
N THR A 172 18.70 -9.41 2.47
CA THR A 172 20.08 -9.90 2.56
C THR A 172 20.16 -11.36 3.02
N GLN A 173 19.20 -11.82 3.82
CA GLN A 173 19.11 -13.18 4.35
C GLN A 173 18.10 -14.06 3.60
N ARG A 174 17.95 -13.87 2.30
CA ARG A 174 17.09 -14.67 1.41
C ARG A 174 15.61 -14.68 1.81
N GLY A 175 15.10 -13.58 2.36
CA GLY A 175 13.71 -13.47 2.77
C GLY A 175 13.38 -14.09 4.13
N ASN A 176 14.39 -14.38 4.98
CA ASN A 176 14.15 -14.94 6.31
C ASN A 176 13.18 -14.03 7.11
N PRO A 177 12.01 -14.53 7.53
CA PRO A 177 11.02 -13.74 8.27
C PRO A 177 11.52 -13.27 9.64
N LYS A 178 12.49 -13.99 10.23
CA LYS A 178 13.17 -13.62 11.49
C LYS A 178 14.66 -13.34 11.21
N PRO A 179 14.99 -12.13 10.74
CA PRO A 179 16.36 -11.80 10.38
C PRO A 179 17.26 -11.74 11.63
N ASN A 180 18.54 -12.04 11.45
CA ASN A 180 19.52 -11.92 12.51
C ASN A 180 19.65 -10.45 12.97
N PRO A 181 19.47 -10.12 14.26
CA PRO A 181 19.57 -8.76 14.76
C PRO A 181 20.89 -8.05 14.42
N ALA A 182 22.00 -8.77 14.38
CA ALA A 182 23.32 -8.19 14.03
C ALA A 182 23.32 -7.64 12.59
N VAL A 183 22.65 -8.32 11.64
CA VAL A 183 22.53 -7.84 10.26
C VAL A 183 21.60 -6.66 10.17
N THR A 184 20.54 -6.62 10.98
CA THR A 184 19.65 -5.46 11.07
C THR A 184 20.40 -4.22 11.60
N VAL A 185 21.16 -4.37 12.69
CA VAL A 185 22.00 -3.29 13.22
C VAL A 185 23.05 -2.83 12.20
N PHE A 186 23.67 -3.75 11.47
CA PHE A 186 24.59 -3.40 10.38
C PHE A 186 23.92 -2.49 9.35
N TRP A 187 22.71 -2.81 8.91
CA TRP A 187 21.98 -1.99 7.95
C TRP A 187 21.57 -0.62 8.51
N VAL A 188 21.19 -0.54 9.80
CA VAL A 188 20.93 0.75 10.48
C VAL A 188 22.17 1.64 10.41
N VAL A 189 23.34 1.08 10.80
CA VAL A 189 24.60 1.82 10.82
C VAL A 189 25.02 2.25 9.40
N CYS A 190 24.87 1.38 8.42
CA CYS A 190 25.15 1.72 7.02
C CYS A 190 24.27 2.86 6.51
N MET A 191 22.95 2.82 6.74
CA MET A 191 22.03 3.87 6.30
C MET A 191 22.31 5.20 7.01
N ALA A 192 22.52 5.18 8.32
CA ALA A 192 22.89 6.36 9.09
C ALA A 192 24.23 6.94 8.61
N GLY A 193 25.23 6.08 8.38
CA GLY A 193 26.54 6.50 7.86
C GLY A 193 26.45 7.14 6.48
N ILE A 194 25.69 6.55 5.55
CA ILE A 194 25.46 7.14 4.23
C ILE A 194 24.79 8.51 4.35
N ALA A 195 23.74 8.63 5.18
CA ALA A 195 23.05 9.90 5.39
C ALA A 195 23.99 10.98 5.93
N VAL A 196 24.83 10.65 6.92
CA VAL A 196 25.81 11.57 7.48
C VAL A 196 26.86 11.97 6.42
N VAL A 197 27.39 11.02 5.66
CA VAL A 197 28.39 11.31 4.59
C VAL A 197 27.79 12.23 3.54
N ILE A 198 26.58 11.96 3.07
CA ILE A 198 25.88 12.80 2.08
C ILE A 198 25.68 14.21 2.63
N LEU A 199 25.25 14.34 3.90
CA LEU A 199 25.01 15.63 4.51
C LEU A 199 26.31 16.44 4.66
N LEU A 200 27.40 15.80 5.06
CA LEU A 200 28.71 16.47 5.25
C LEU A 200 29.41 16.81 3.93
N ALA A 201 29.31 15.93 2.94
CA ALA A 201 30.03 16.10 1.65
C ALA A 201 29.31 17.00 0.67
N GLY A 202 27.97 16.99 0.65
CA GLY A 202 27.18 17.60 -0.42
C GLY A 202 26.57 18.97 -0.09
N GLY A 203 26.51 19.37 1.18
CA GLY A 203 25.87 20.62 1.56
C GLY A 203 24.45 20.76 0.97
N ARG A 204 24.09 21.93 0.44
CA ARG A 204 22.78 22.19 -0.19
C ARG A 204 22.53 21.36 -1.46
N ASN A 205 23.57 20.95 -2.17
CA ASN A 205 23.45 20.17 -3.42
C ASN A 205 23.38 18.64 -3.17
N ALA A 206 23.59 18.18 -1.93
CA ALA A 206 23.56 16.77 -1.59
C ALA A 206 22.20 16.14 -1.88
N LEU A 207 21.14 16.82 -1.51
CA LEU A 207 19.76 16.36 -1.73
C LEU A 207 19.47 16.19 -3.22
N GLN A 208 19.86 17.16 -4.05
CA GLN A 208 19.65 17.09 -5.49
C GLN A 208 20.47 15.99 -6.15
N GLY A 209 21.71 15.76 -5.70
CA GLY A 209 22.52 14.64 -6.14
C GLY A 209 21.89 13.29 -5.81
N LEU A 210 21.32 13.15 -4.62
CA LEU A 210 20.58 11.96 -4.20
C LEU A 210 19.30 11.74 -5.04
N GLN A 211 18.55 12.80 -5.31
CA GLN A 211 17.37 12.77 -6.18
C GLN A 211 17.69 12.28 -7.60
N ASN A 212 18.77 12.78 -8.19
CA ASN A 212 19.24 12.33 -9.50
C ASN A 212 19.66 10.87 -9.49
N LEU A 213 20.34 10.41 -8.43
CA LEU A 213 20.72 9.02 -8.28
C LEU A 213 19.50 8.10 -8.18
N ILE A 214 18.48 8.48 -7.41
CA ILE A 214 17.21 7.75 -7.28
C ILE A 214 16.53 7.64 -8.65
N THR A 215 16.47 8.73 -9.41
CA THR A 215 15.85 8.75 -10.74
C THR A 215 16.53 7.76 -11.71
N ILE A 216 17.86 7.72 -11.72
CA ILE A 216 18.63 6.79 -12.56
C ILE A 216 18.41 5.34 -12.12
N THR A 217 18.49 5.07 -10.82
CA THR A 217 18.37 3.71 -10.27
C THR A 217 16.94 3.17 -10.30
N SER A 218 15.93 4.01 -10.49
CA SER A 218 14.53 3.58 -10.58
C SER A 218 14.21 2.79 -11.86
N LEU A 219 14.96 3.01 -12.94
CA LEU A 219 14.69 2.40 -14.25
C LEU A 219 14.65 0.85 -14.22
N PRO A 220 15.63 0.13 -13.66
CA PRO A 220 15.54 -1.32 -13.54
C PRO A 220 14.38 -1.77 -12.67
N PHE A 221 14.01 -1.02 -11.63
CA PHE A 221 12.86 -1.35 -10.80
C PHE A 221 11.53 -1.17 -11.55
N ALA A 222 11.43 -0.19 -12.45
CA ALA A 222 10.26 -0.02 -13.31
C ALA A 222 10.00 -1.29 -14.16
N VAL A 223 11.06 -1.86 -14.74
CA VAL A 223 10.97 -3.12 -15.50
C VAL A 223 10.50 -4.27 -14.60
N ILE A 224 11.07 -4.38 -13.40
CA ILE A 224 10.67 -5.42 -12.42
C ILE A 224 9.19 -5.28 -12.06
N ILE A 225 8.70 -4.07 -11.81
CA ILE A 225 7.28 -3.83 -11.47
C ILE A 225 6.36 -4.27 -12.61
N VAL A 226 6.70 -3.97 -13.86
CA VAL A 226 5.92 -4.43 -15.02
C VAL A 226 5.87 -5.95 -15.08
N LEU A 227 7.01 -6.63 -14.86
CA LEU A 227 7.06 -8.08 -14.81
C LEU A 227 6.25 -8.64 -13.63
N MET A 228 6.28 -7.98 -12.48
CA MET A 228 5.44 -8.35 -11.31
C MET A 228 3.94 -8.19 -11.60
N CYS A 229 3.53 -7.13 -12.32
CA CYS A 229 2.13 -6.97 -12.75
C CYS A 229 1.69 -8.13 -13.67
N ILE A 230 2.54 -8.53 -14.61
CA ILE A 230 2.27 -9.68 -15.49
C ILE A 230 2.16 -10.97 -14.67
N ALA A 231 3.09 -11.18 -13.74
CA ALA A 231 3.07 -12.34 -12.86
C ALA A 231 1.80 -12.39 -12.01
N LEU A 232 1.41 -11.27 -11.41
CA LEU A 232 0.18 -11.16 -10.63
C LEU A 232 -1.07 -11.50 -11.44
N VAL A 233 -1.20 -10.97 -12.67
CA VAL A 233 -2.33 -11.30 -13.55
C VAL A 233 -2.37 -12.78 -13.87
N ARG A 234 -1.21 -13.41 -14.08
CA ARG A 234 -1.14 -14.85 -14.33
C ARG A 234 -1.56 -15.65 -13.11
N GLU A 235 -1.08 -15.26 -11.93
CA GLU A 235 -1.40 -15.93 -10.66
C GLU A 235 -2.89 -15.83 -10.33
N LEU A 236 -3.49 -14.64 -10.46
CA LEU A 236 -4.91 -14.44 -10.23
C LEU A 236 -5.81 -15.27 -11.17
N ARG A 237 -5.33 -15.60 -12.37
CA ARG A 237 -6.07 -16.48 -13.29
C ARG A 237 -6.02 -17.95 -12.89
N HIS A 238 -5.05 -18.34 -12.10
CA HIS A 238 -4.86 -19.71 -11.61
C HIS A 238 -5.18 -19.82 -10.11
N ASP A 239 -5.81 -18.78 -9.55
CA ASP A 239 -6.21 -18.80 -8.14
C ASP A 239 -7.24 -19.91 -7.89
N PRO A 240 -6.92 -20.86 -7.00
CA PRO A 240 -7.78 -22.02 -6.70
C PRO A 240 -9.19 -21.62 -6.26
N ILE A 241 -9.32 -20.53 -5.53
CA ILE A 241 -10.63 -20.05 -5.04
C ILE A 241 -11.49 -19.58 -6.21
N SER A 242 -10.91 -18.79 -7.13
CA SER A 242 -11.61 -18.31 -8.32
C SER A 242 -12.02 -19.49 -9.22
N ILE A 243 -11.13 -20.48 -9.39
CA ILE A 243 -11.42 -21.68 -10.17
C ILE A 243 -12.52 -22.49 -9.49
N ARG A 244 -12.49 -22.65 -8.18
CA ARG A 244 -13.50 -23.37 -7.41
C ARG A 244 -14.87 -22.71 -7.56
N HIS A 245 -14.98 -21.41 -7.36
CA HIS A 245 -16.25 -20.68 -7.56
C HIS A 245 -16.77 -20.82 -8.99
N PHE A 246 -15.90 -20.74 -9.98
CA PHE A 246 -16.30 -20.96 -11.38
C PHE A 246 -16.88 -22.35 -11.59
N TYR A 247 -16.26 -23.41 -11.06
CA TYR A 247 -16.78 -24.77 -11.17
C TYR A 247 -18.07 -24.96 -10.38
N GLU A 248 -18.22 -24.38 -9.22
CA GLU A 248 -19.44 -24.41 -8.41
C GLU A 248 -20.61 -23.79 -9.19
N ASP A 249 -20.45 -22.60 -9.72
CA ASP A 249 -21.47 -21.89 -10.48
C ASP A 249 -21.83 -22.64 -11.77
N GLU A 250 -20.84 -23.14 -12.50
CA GLU A 250 -21.06 -23.89 -13.75
C GLU A 250 -21.73 -25.23 -13.50
N ALA A 251 -21.31 -25.95 -12.47
CA ALA A 251 -21.91 -27.26 -12.13
C ALA A 251 -23.37 -27.10 -11.73
N VAL A 252 -23.69 -26.13 -10.87
CA VAL A 252 -25.07 -25.86 -10.42
C VAL A 252 -25.93 -25.40 -11.60
N SER A 253 -25.43 -24.48 -12.41
CA SER A 253 -26.16 -23.97 -13.58
C SER A 253 -26.48 -25.09 -14.58
N ASN A 254 -25.50 -25.92 -14.93
CA ASN A 254 -25.68 -27.06 -15.84
C ASN A 254 -26.63 -28.12 -15.26
N ALA A 255 -26.55 -28.38 -13.95
CA ALA A 255 -27.45 -29.31 -13.28
C ALA A 255 -28.91 -28.83 -13.31
N ILE A 256 -29.13 -27.52 -13.05
CA ILE A 256 -30.48 -26.93 -13.12
C ILE A 256 -31.02 -26.98 -14.56
N VAL A 257 -30.24 -26.56 -15.54
CA VAL A 257 -30.67 -26.57 -16.96
C VAL A 257 -31.03 -27.99 -17.40
N ARG A 258 -30.24 -28.98 -17.00
CA ARG A 258 -30.50 -30.38 -17.32
C ARG A 258 -31.73 -30.90 -16.57
N GLY A 259 -31.88 -30.56 -15.29
CA GLY A 259 -33.05 -30.94 -14.49
C GLY A 259 -34.36 -30.41 -15.09
N VAL A 260 -34.40 -29.12 -15.46
CA VAL A 260 -35.57 -28.50 -16.11
C VAL A 260 -35.88 -29.16 -17.45
N ARG A 261 -34.88 -29.46 -18.27
CA ARG A 261 -35.04 -30.09 -19.57
C ARG A 261 -35.58 -31.52 -19.50
N ASP A 262 -35.07 -32.32 -18.55
CA ASP A 262 -35.35 -33.75 -18.50
C ASP A 262 -36.58 -34.07 -17.61
N TYR A 263 -36.88 -33.22 -16.61
CA TYR A 263 -37.92 -33.47 -15.60
C TYR A 263 -38.89 -32.29 -15.39
N GLY A 264 -38.78 -31.21 -16.13
CA GLY A 264 -39.57 -29.99 -15.90
C GLY A 264 -39.28 -29.38 -14.52
N ASP A 265 -40.35 -29.04 -13.77
CA ASP A 265 -40.22 -28.43 -12.43
C ASP A 265 -40.10 -29.48 -11.29
N ASN A 266 -40.15 -30.79 -11.64
CA ASN A 266 -40.19 -31.89 -10.69
C ASN A 266 -38.84 -32.61 -10.57
N PHE A 267 -37.81 -31.92 -10.08
CA PHE A 267 -36.51 -32.53 -9.77
C PHE A 267 -35.91 -31.98 -8.47
N ALA A 268 -35.00 -32.76 -7.87
CA ALA A 268 -34.20 -32.33 -6.75
C ALA A 268 -32.72 -32.52 -7.10
N LEU A 269 -31.89 -31.60 -6.66
CA LEU A 269 -30.43 -31.72 -6.77
C LEU A 269 -29.89 -32.38 -5.49
N SER A 270 -29.10 -33.43 -5.64
CA SER A 270 -28.34 -34.06 -4.57
C SER A 270 -26.85 -34.02 -4.90
N ILE A 271 -26.00 -33.85 -3.88
CA ILE A 271 -24.56 -33.87 -4.02
C ILE A 271 -24.07 -35.20 -3.42
N GLU A 272 -23.44 -36.00 -4.22
CA GLU A 272 -22.87 -37.28 -3.83
C GLU A 272 -21.37 -37.32 -4.11
N PRO A 273 -20.55 -37.87 -3.22
CA PRO A 273 -19.13 -38.07 -3.48
C PRO A 273 -18.96 -39.00 -4.70
N THR A 274 -18.10 -38.59 -5.64
CA THR A 274 -17.80 -39.40 -6.81
C THR A 274 -16.29 -39.36 -7.10
N GLU A 275 -15.77 -40.43 -7.66
CA GLU A 275 -14.36 -40.55 -8.04
C GLU A 275 -14.25 -40.76 -9.57
N GLY A 276 -13.13 -40.31 -10.14
CA GLY A 276 -12.79 -40.53 -11.55
C GLY A 276 -13.16 -39.36 -12.47
N ASP A 277 -13.19 -39.61 -13.77
CA ASP A 277 -13.30 -38.60 -14.83
C ASP A 277 -14.62 -37.82 -14.83
N TYR A 278 -15.61 -38.27 -14.07
CA TYR A 278 -16.93 -37.61 -13.90
C TYR A 278 -17.00 -36.67 -12.70
N ALA A 279 -15.94 -36.66 -11.87
CA ALA A 279 -15.88 -35.76 -10.74
C ALA A 279 -15.65 -34.32 -11.25
N THR A 280 -16.33 -33.34 -10.63
CA THR A 280 -16.10 -31.92 -10.93
C THR A 280 -14.65 -31.49 -10.69
N GLY A 281 -13.93 -32.18 -9.81
CA GLY A 281 -12.51 -32.02 -9.53
C GLY A 281 -11.56 -32.87 -10.35
N ALA A 282 -12.04 -33.61 -11.37
CA ALA A 282 -11.18 -34.52 -12.15
C ALA A 282 -9.98 -33.83 -12.80
N HIS A 283 -10.14 -32.60 -13.24
CA HIS A 283 -9.09 -31.82 -13.88
C HIS A 283 -8.41 -30.81 -12.95
N PHE A 284 -8.98 -30.58 -11.79
CA PHE A 284 -8.45 -29.63 -10.82
C PHE A 284 -9.00 -29.94 -9.41
N ASN A 285 -8.12 -30.31 -8.49
CA ASN A 285 -8.46 -30.52 -7.09
C ASN A 285 -8.01 -29.31 -6.26
N SER A 286 -8.95 -28.46 -5.88
CA SER A 286 -8.70 -27.25 -5.07
C SER A 286 -8.23 -27.55 -3.64
N THR A 287 -8.37 -28.81 -3.20
CA THR A 287 -7.93 -29.28 -1.87
C THR A 287 -6.62 -30.07 -1.93
N ALA A 288 -6.01 -30.22 -3.11
CA ALA A 288 -4.71 -30.92 -3.24
C ALA A 288 -3.63 -30.16 -2.46
N ALA A 289 -2.77 -30.90 -1.75
CA ALA A 289 -1.68 -30.34 -0.94
C ALA A 289 -0.78 -29.38 -1.74
N GLU A 290 -0.48 -29.70 -2.98
CA GLU A 290 0.33 -28.87 -3.89
C GLU A 290 -0.29 -27.50 -4.15
N VAL A 291 -1.61 -27.39 -4.08
CA VAL A 291 -2.36 -26.13 -4.28
C VAL A 291 -2.59 -25.42 -2.95
N THR A 292 -2.68 -26.14 -1.84
CA THR A 292 -3.00 -25.59 -0.52
C THR A 292 -1.76 -25.32 0.33
N ASP A 293 -0.60 -25.90 0.01
CA ASP A 293 0.64 -25.72 0.78
C ASP A 293 1.05 -24.26 0.97
N TRP A 294 0.81 -23.42 -0.02
CA TRP A 294 1.12 -22.01 0.09
C TRP A 294 0.03 -21.18 0.80
N TYR A 295 -1.17 -21.76 1.01
CA TYR A 295 -2.16 -21.24 1.94
C TYR A 295 -1.95 -21.76 3.36
N ALA A 296 -1.19 -22.83 3.55
CA ALA A 296 -0.81 -23.30 4.85
C ALA A 296 0.09 -22.29 5.53
N ARG A 297 -0.48 -21.46 6.40
CA ARG A 297 0.26 -20.43 7.13
C ARG A 297 0.49 -20.87 8.54
N THR A 298 1.65 -20.49 9.06
CA THR A 298 1.99 -20.70 10.46
C THR A 298 1.90 -19.40 11.21
N ASP A 299 1.44 -19.47 12.47
CA ASP A 299 1.51 -18.37 13.43
C ASP A 299 2.97 -18.05 13.81
N GLU A 300 3.16 -17.12 14.75
CA GLU A 300 4.51 -16.73 15.21
C GLU A 300 5.25 -17.89 15.90
N GLU A 301 4.53 -18.87 16.42
CA GLU A 301 5.05 -20.07 17.05
C GLU A 301 5.26 -21.23 16.08
N GLY A 302 4.97 -21.05 14.80
CA GLY A 302 5.14 -22.05 13.76
C GLY A 302 4.01 -23.09 13.67
N ARG A 303 2.85 -22.81 14.29
CA ARG A 303 1.65 -23.68 14.21
C ARG A 303 0.84 -23.32 12.96
N ALA A 304 0.21 -24.32 12.33
CA ALA A 304 -0.67 -24.08 11.20
C ALA A 304 -1.89 -23.24 11.63
N VAL A 305 -2.20 -22.22 10.84
CA VAL A 305 -3.36 -21.33 11.07
C VAL A 305 -4.37 -21.55 9.96
N GLY A 306 -5.62 -21.84 10.31
CA GLY A 306 -6.73 -21.94 9.38
C GLY A 306 -7.12 -20.58 8.84
N TYR A 307 -7.70 -20.56 7.65
CA TYR A 307 -8.24 -19.35 7.04
C TYR A 307 -9.70 -19.58 6.70
N ASP A 308 -10.59 -18.78 7.31
CA ASP A 308 -12.00 -18.76 6.96
C ASP A 308 -12.20 -17.89 5.71
N TYR A 309 -12.49 -18.52 4.59
CA TYR A 309 -12.71 -17.85 3.31
C TYR A 309 -14.03 -17.10 3.24
N GLU A 310 -15.04 -17.46 4.06
CA GLU A 310 -16.32 -16.77 4.12
C GLU A 310 -16.22 -15.49 4.96
N ALA A 311 -15.57 -15.58 6.12
CA ALA A 311 -15.33 -14.43 6.99
C ALA A 311 -14.15 -13.57 6.51
N GLY A 312 -13.23 -14.11 5.72
CA GLY A 312 -12.00 -13.43 5.27
C GLY A 312 -10.97 -13.24 6.38
N GLU A 313 -10.97 -14.10 7.39
CA GLU A 313 -10.14 -13.99 8.58
C GLU A 313 -9.36 -15.29 8.84
N TYR A 314 -8.18 -15.15 9.48
CA TYR A 314 -7.46 -16.31 10.01
C TYR A 314 -8.13 -16.75 11.30
N VAL A 315 -8.42 -18.05 11.38
CA VAL A 315 -9.01 -18.67 12.57
C VAL A 315 -7.89 -19.28 13.40
N ASP A 316 -7.53 -18.63 14.51
CA ASP A 316 -6.62 -19.19 15.49
C ASP A 316 -7.26 -20.44 16.13
N ASN A 317 -6.53 -21.56 16.06
CA ASN A 317 -6.94 -22.84 16.66
C ASN A 317 -8.17 -23.51 16.03
N ASP A 318 -8.31 -23.55 14.72
CA ASP A 318 -9.32 -24.38 14.08
C ASP A 318 -9.10 -25.87 14.43
N PRO A 319 -10.07 -26.51 15.12
CA PRO A 319 -9.95 -27.92 15.48
C PRO A 319 -9.95 -28.87 14.26
N SER A 320 -10.31 -28.39 13.06
CA SER A 320 -10.23 -29.14 11.81
C SER A 320 -8.80 -29.30 11.28
N ILE A 321 -7.83 -28.53 11.83
CA ILE A 321 -6.41 -28.64 11.46
C ILE A 321 -5.69 -29.51 12.49
N LYS A 322 -5.53 -30.78 12.20
CA LYS A 322 -4.64 -31.66 12.95
C LYS A 322 -3.36 -31.89 12.13
N ASN A 323 -2.23 -31.55 12.71
CA ASN A 323 -0.89 -31.81 12.15
C ASN A 323 -0.59 -31.20 10.77
N GLY A 324 -1.21 -30.03 10.44
CA GLY A 324 -0.97 -29.39 9.15
C GLY A 324 -1.77 -29.95 7.97
N GLU A 325 -2.64 -30.92 8.21
CA GLU A 325 -3.56 -31.46 7.21
C GLU A 325 -4.97 -30.93 7.47
N PHE A 326 -5.60 -30.36 6.44
CA PHE A 326 -7.03 -30.06 6.45
C PHE A 326 -7.81 -31.36 6.54
N ILE A 327 -8.46 -31.60 7.68
CA ILE A 327 -9.42 -32.69 7.78
C ILE A 327 -10.76 -32.10 7.27
N SER A 328 -11.12 -32.44 6.04
CA SER A 328 -12.49 -32.19 5.55
C SER A 328 -13.47 -32.77 6.59
N PRO A 329 -14.50 -32.03 7.02
CA PRO A 329 -15.53 -32.60 7.87
C PRO A 329 -16.31 -33.61 7.05
N VAL A 330 -15.82 -34.86 7.04
CA VAL A 330 -16.65 -36.00 6.65
C VAL A 330 -17.70 -36.13 7.75
N PRO A 331 -18.99 -36.06 7.46
CA PRO A 331 -20.00 -36.32 8.46
C PRO A 331 -19.72 -37.71 9.04
N GLU A 332 -19.49 -37.80 10.35
CA GLU A 332 -19.49 -39.08 11.01
C GLU A 332 -20.88 -39.67 10.77
N ASP A 333 -20.94 -40.75 9.98
CA ASP A 333 -22.13 -41.56 9.87
C ASP A 333 -22.56 -41.94 11.31
N LYS A 334 -23.65 -41.34 11.74
CA LYS A 334 -24.30 -41.83 12.94
C LYS A 334 -24.72 -43.25 12.65
N GLU A 335 -23.97 -44.22 13.14
CA GLU A 335 -24.43 -45.59 13.29
C GLU A 335 -25.71 -45.52 14.13
N GLU A 336 -26.85 -45.64 13.47
CA GLU A 336 -28.12 -45.94 14.10
C GLU A 336 -28.03 -47.36 14.66
N ASN A 337 -28.08 -47.44 15.99
CA ASN A 337 -28.48 -48.64 16.70
C ASN A 337 -30.00 -48.69 16.85
#